data_7b003881a0b68761c6875023287d4ffa
#
_entry.id   7b003881a0b68761c6875023287d4ffa
#
_cell.length_a   1.000
_cell.length_b   1.000
_cell.length_c   1.000
_cell.angle_alpha   90.00
_cell.angle_beta   90.00
_cell.angle_gamma   90.00
#
_symmetry.space_group_name_H-M   'P 1'
#
loop_
_entity.id
_entity.type
_entity.pdbx_description
1 polymer ?
#
loop_
_entity_poly.entity_id
_entity_poly.type
_entity_poly.pdbx_seq_one_letter_code
_entity_poly.pdbx_strand_id
1 'polypeptide(L)'
;LDDIFAYDAKIAVCQDPYHPKTICNAITISNDEFCSEVWNMWTGDEFMFMREAKLDYGPHSAPSEMALLRMAYPDSPRLDTIFKGKILSYRVHIHGHMNRLKDASIVYFHGKDKPHTVADQQWVKENWR
;
A
#
# COMPACT_ATOMS: atom_id res chain seq x y z
N LEU A 1 7.29 7.89 13.82
CA LEU A 1 5.94 7.54 13.38
C LEU A 1 5.08 8.80 13.24
N ASP A 2 5.26 9.78 14.13
CA ASP A 2 4.48 11.04 14.16
C ASP A 2 4.62 11.83 12.85
N ASP A 3 5.80 11.85 12.26
CA ASP A 3 6.07 12.51 10.96
C ASP A 3 5.20 11.91 9.83
N ILE A 4 4.93 10.60 9.89
CA ILE A 4 4.13 9.89 8.88
C ILE A 4 2.65 10.26 9.06
N PHE A 5 2.17 10.30 10.32
CA PHE A 5 0.79 10.70 10.59
C PHE A 5 0.52 12.19 10.39
N ALA A 6 1.54 13.03 10.53
CA ALA A 6 1.45 14.46 10.27
C ALA A 6 1.57 14.84 8.79
N TYR A 7 1.82 13.87 7.91
CA TYR A 7 1.93 14.13 6.48
C TYR A 7 0.56 14.47 5.88
N ASP A 8 0.43 15.67 5.39
CA ASP A 8 -0.80 16.18 4.79
C ASP A 8 -0.75 16.01 3.27
N ALA A 9 -1.70 15.25 2.75
CA ALA A 9 -1.89 15.04 1.32
C ALA A 9 -3.35 14.66 1.03
N LYS A 10 -3.85 15.06 -0.15
CA LYS A 10 -5.15 14.58 -0.63
C LYS A 10 -5.17 13.06 -0.68
N ILE A 11 -4.13 12.48 -1.25
CA ILE A 11 -3.82 11.05 -1.20
C ILE A 11 -2.31 10.84 -1.29
N ALA A 12 -1.77 9.93 -0.49
CA ALA A 12 -0.42 9.39 -0.63
C ALA A 12 -0.45 7.89 -0.33
N VAL A 13 0.30 7.11 -1.09
CA VAL A 13 0.28 5.64 -1.06
C VAL A 13 1.70 5.09 -1.12
N CYS A 14 1.87 3.79 -0.93
CA CYS A 14 3.17 3.15 -1.14
C CYS A 14 3.44 2.87 -2.63
N GLN A 15 4.69 2.71 -2.97
CA GLN A 15 5.13 2.11 -4.22
C GLN A 15 4.84 0.60 -4.20
N ASP A 16 4.44 0.02 -5.33
CA ASP A 16 4.35 -1.43 -5.42
C ASP A 16 5.78 -2.02 -5.37
N PRO A 17 6.09 -2.87 -4.39
CA PRO A 17 7.45 -3.36 -4.20
C PRO A 17 7.93 -4.31 -5.31
N TYR A 18 7.02 -4.86 -6.13
CA TYR A 18 7.36 -5.69 -7.30
C TYR A 18 7.29 -4.91 -8.61
N HIS A 19 6.46 -3.87 -8.66
CA HIS A 19 6.24 -3.03 -9.84
C HIS A 19 6.45 -1.55 -9.49
N PRO A 20 7.72 -1.09 -9.33
CA PRO A 20 8.04 0.24 -8.79
C PRO A 20 7.44 1.44 -9.52
N LYS A 21 7.00 1.25 -10.76
CA LYS A 21 6.31 2.29 -11.54
C LYS A 21 4.85 2.45 -11.15
N THR A 22 4.29 1.52 -10.38
CA THR A 22 2.89 1.53 -9.96
C THR A 22 2.74 1.77 -8.47
N ILE A 23 1.52 2.11 -8.05
CA ILE A 23 1.18 2.31 -6.64
C ILE A 23 0.65 1.03 -5.99
N CYS A 24 0.75 0.99 -4.67
CA CYS A 24 0.20 -0.04 -3.80
C CYS A 24 -0.53 0.61 -2.63
N ASN A 25 -1.73 0.16 -2.32
CA ASN A 25 -2.57 0.67 -1.23
C ASN A 25 -2.32 -0.03 0.12
N ALA A 26 -1.14 -0.62 0.32
CA ALA A 26 -0.79 -1.26 1.58
C ALA A 26 -0.86 -0.29 2.77
N ILE A 27 -0.48 0.96 2.54
CA ILE A 27 -0.66 2.09 3.44
C ILE A 27 -1.12 3.26 2.59
N THR A 28 -2.17 3.92 3.05
CA THR A 28 -2.76 5.09 2.40
C THR A 28 -2.96 6.19 3.44
N ILE A 29 -2.52 7.39 3.12
CA ILE A 29 -2.92 8.63 3.79
C ILE A 29 -3.86 9.35 2.83
N SER A 30 -5.01 9.79 3.32
CA SER A 30 -5.99 10.49 2.51
C SER A 30 -6.80 11.47 3.37
N ASN A 31 -7.34 12.49 2.73
CA ASN A 31 -8.25 13.46 3.33
C ASN A 31 -9.71 13.23 2.91
N ASP A 32 -10.62 14.02 3.48
CA ASP A 32 -12.06 13.89 3.22
C ASP A 32 -12.44 14.18 1.76
N GLU A 33 -11.71 15.08 1.10
CA GLU A 33 -11.93 15.38 -0.32
C GLU A 33 -11.69 14.15 -1.19
N PHE A 34 -10.57 13.44 -0.97
CA PHE A 34 -10.26 12.19 -1.64
C PHE A 34 -11.34 11.13 -1.38
N CYS A 35 -11.76 10.95 -0.13
CA CYS A 35 -12.79 9.97 0.23
C CYS A 35 -14.10 10.24 -0.52
N SER A 36 -14.51 11.49 -0.63
CA SER A 36 -15.70 11.90 -1.37
C SER A 36 -15.57 11.65 -2.88
N GLU A 37 -14.42 11.97 -3.47
CA GLU A 37 -14.17 11.72 -4.90
C GLU A 37 -14.19 10.23 -5.23
N VAL A 38 -13.49 9.41 -4.46
CA VAL A 38 -13.44 7.95 -4.66
C VAL A 38 -14.82 7.32 -4.52
N TRP A 39 -15.59 7.76 -3.52
CA TRP A 39 -16.97 7.30 -3.35
C TRP A 39 -17.83 7.60 -4.57
N ASN A 40 -17.74 8.82 -5.10
CA ASN A 40 -18.48 9.21 -6.29
C ASN A 40 -18.04 8.44 -7.55
N MET A 41 -16.75 8.16 -7.69
CA MET A 41 -16.25 7.31 -8.76
C MET A 41 -16.79 5.89 -8.66
N TRP A 42 -16.80 5.31 -7.46
CA TRP A 42 -17.21 3.93 -7.24
C TRP A 42 -18.70 3.68 -7.44
N THR A 43 -19.54 4.65 -7.19
CA THR A 43 -21.00 4.52 -7.38
C THR A 43 -21.45 4.60 -8.84
N GLY A 44 -20.52 4.80 -9.80
CA GLY A 44 -20.80 4.95 -11.22
C GLY A 44 -20.98 3.61 -11.94
N ASP A 45 -19.90 3.09 -12.49
CA ASP A 45 -19.88 1.87 -13.31
C ASP A 45 -18.76 0.92 -12.87
N GLU A 46 -19.11 -0.07 -12.03
CA GLU A 46 -18.15 -1.07 -11.56
C GLU A 46 -17.57 -1.92 -12.70
N PHE A 47 -18.32 -2.14 -13.77
CA PHE A 47 -17.86 -2.89 -14.94
C PHE A 47 -16.78 -2.13 -15.72
N MET A 48 -16.86 -0.82 -15.77
CA MET A 48 -15.81 0.02 -16.35
C MET A 48 -14.50 -0.14 -15.55
N PHE A 49 -14.54 0.00 -14.23
CA PHE A 49 -13.37 -0.20 -13.38
C PHE A 49 -12.80 -1.62 -13.48
N MET A 50 -13.66 -2.64 -13.58
CA MET A 50 -13.24 -4.02 -13.80
C MET A 50 -12.50 -4.19 -15.12
N ARG A 51 -12.96 -3.54 -16.18
CA ARG A 51 -12.35 -3.61 -17.49
C ARG A 51 -10.98 -2.90 -17.51
N GLU A 52 -10.91 -1.69 -16.99
CA GLU A 52 -9.66 -0.90 -16.92
C GLU A 52 -8.62 -1.62 -16.05
N ALA A 53 -9.00 -2.15 -14.89
CA ALA A 53 -8.11 -2.94 -14.05
C ALA A 53 -7.54 -4.18 -14.77
N LYS A 54 -8.32 -4.84 -15.63
CA LYS A 54 -7.82 -5.97 -16.43
C LYS A 54 -6.87 -5.55 -17.53
N LEU A 55 -7.10 -4.39 -18.15
CA LEU A 55 -6.21 -3.86 -19.17
C LEU A 55 -4.84 -3.51 -18.58
N ASP A 56 -4.81 -2.92 -17.39
CA ASP A 56 -3.56 -2.49 -16.74
C ASP A 56 -2.74 -3.66 -16.20
N TYR A 57 -3.38 -4.74 -15.74
CA TYR A 57 -2.70 -5.82 -14.99
C TYR A 57 -2.83 -7.20 -15.63
N GLY A 58 -3.44 -7.27 -16.82
CA GLY A 58 -3.64 -8.52 -17.56
C GLY A 58 -4.80 -9.37 -17.01
N PRO A 59 -4.99 -10.59 -17.55
CA PRO A 59 -6.19 -11.40 -17.34
C PRO A 59 -6.41 -11.90 -15.91
N HIS A 60 -5.43 -11.76 -15.04
CA HIS A 60 -5.48 -12.23 -13.64
C HIS A 60 -5.76 -11.12 -12.62
N SER A 61 -5.82 -9.86 -13.04
CA SER A 61 -6.15 -8.79 -12.11
C SER A 61 -7.65 -8.73 -11.87
N ALA A 62 -8.03 -8.89 -10.62
CA ALA A 62 -9.39 -8.69 -10.18
C ALA A 62 -9.65 -7.18 -9.96
N PRO A 63 -10.90 -6.74 -10.15
CA PRO A 63 -11.30 -5.39 -9.73
C PRO A 63 -11.06 -5.24 -8.23
N SER A 64 -10.45 -4.12 -7.87
CA SER A 64 -10.13 -3.82 -6.47
C SER A 64 -9.98 -2.32 -6.28
N GLU A 65 -10.01 -1.86 -5.04
CA GLU A 65 -9.68 -0.48 -4.69
C GLU A 65 -8.29 -0.08 -5.20
N MET A 66 -7.33 -0.99 -5.19
CA MET A 66 -6.00 -0.73 -5.72
C MET A 66 -6.03 -0.46 -7.24
N ALA A 67 -6.85 -1.18 -8.00
CA ALA A 67 -7.02 -0.94 -9.43
C ALA A 67 -7.66 0.44 -9.69
N LEU A 68 -8.67 0.81 -8.89
CA LEU A 68 -9.28 2.13 -8.93
C LEU A 68 -8.25 3.23 -8.66
N LEU A 69 -7.45 3.08 -7.60
CA LEU A 69 -6.43 4.05 -7.24
C LEU A 69 -5.35 4.18 -8.33
N ARG A 70 -4.92 3.09 -8.92
CA ARG A 70 -3.95 3.08 -10.02
C ARG A 70 -4.46 3.77 -11.26
N MET A 71 -5.75 3.66 -11.54
CA MET A 71 -6.39 4.33 -12.67
C MET A 71 -6.58 5.83 -12.40
N ALA A 72 -7.12 6.19 -11.23
CA ALA A 72 -7.52 7.56 -10.92
C ALA A 72 -6.36 8.43 -10.39
N TYR A 73 -5.39 7.82 -9.70
CA TYR A 73 -4.32 8.52 -8.99
C TYR A 73 -2.92 7.88 -9.22
N PRO A 74 -2.53 7.62 -10.47
CA PRO A 74 -1.27 6.90 -10.78
C PRO A 74 -0.02 7.63 -10.28
N ASP A 75 -0.07 8.96 -10.22
CA ASP A 75 1.04 9.83 -9.84
C ASP A 75 1.03 10.27 -8.37
N SER A 76 0.21 9.62 -7.52
CA SER A 76 0.16 9.91 -6.08
C SER A 76 1.55 9.87 -5.44
N PRO A 77 1.84 10.76 -4.46
CA PRO A 77 3.07 10.71 -3.68
C PRO A 77 3.31 9.33 -3.08
N ARG A 78 4.57 8.88 -3.09
CA ARG A 78 5.00 7.57 -2.59
C ARG A 78 5.52 7.69 -1.16
N LEU A 79 4.74 7.22 -0.18
CA LEU A 79 5.07 7.30 1.24
C LEU A 79 6.40 6.63 1.58
N ASP A 80 6.69 5.49 0.99
CA ASP A 80 7.95 4.76 1.19
C ASP A 80 9.16 5.42 0.54
N THR A 81 8.95 6.31 -0.43
CA THR A 81 9.98 7.18 -1.00
C THR A 81 10.20 8.42 -0.13
N ILE A 82 9.13 9.04 0.35
CA ILE A 82 9.17 10.23 1.22
C ILE A 82 9.79 9.85 2.58
N PHE A 83 9.31 8.76 3.18
CA PHE A 83 9.78 8.24 4.47
C PHE A 83 10.71 7.04 4.27
N LYS A 84 11.76 7.24 3.48
CA LYS A 84 12.70 6.20 3.08
C LYS A 84 13.24 5.41 4.27
N GLY A 85 13.09 4.09 4.21
CA GLY A 85 13.53 3.17 5.26
C GLY A 85 12.59 3.04 6.46
N LYS A 86 11.55 3.90 6.58
CA LYS A 86 10.58 3.84 7.69
C LYS A 86 9.35 3.01 7.37
N ILE A 87 8.96 2.90 6.10
CA ILE A 87 7.81 2.11 5.64
C ILE A 87 8.33 0.96 4.76
N LEU A 88 8.21 -0.27 5.24
CA LEU A 88 8.84 -1.42 4.62
C LEU A 88 7.86 -2.58 4.41
N SER A 89 7.95 -3.23 3.24
CA SER A 89 7.30 -4.50 3.00
C SER A 89 8.03 -5.62 3.73
N TYR A 90 7.33 -6.43 4.52
CA TYR A 90 7.91 -7.61 5.14
C TYR A 90 8.59 -8.49 4.09
N ARG A 91 7.85 -8.91 3.08
CA ARG A 91 8.29 -9.90 2.10
C ARG A 91 9.47 -9.45 1.25
N VAL A 92 9.52 -8.17 0.87
CA VAL A 92 10.54 -7.66 -0.06
C VAL A 92 11.70 -7.01 0.67
N HIS A 93 11.44 -6.33 1.79
CA HIS A 93 12.45 -5.50 2.43
C HIS A 93 13.00 -6.10 3.73
N ILE A 94 12.22 -6.93 4.44
CA ILE A 94 12.58 -7.46 5.76
C ILE A 94 12.98 -8.94 5.68
N HIS A 95 12.20 -9.76 4.98
CA HIS A 95 12.50 -11.19 4.85
C HIS A 95 13.90 -11.39 4.23
N GLY A 96 14.80 -12.03 5.00
CA GLY A 96 16.21 -12.15 4.62
C GLY A 96 17.10 -10.93 4.90
N HIS A 97 16.52 -9.81 5.38
CA HIS A 97 17.24 -8.56 5.68
C HIS A 97 16.78 -7.94 7.01
N MET A 98 16.76 -8.74 8.07
CA MET A 98 16.20 -8.37 9.40
C MET A 98 16.84 -7.12 10.02
N ASN A 99 18.09 -6.78 9.63
CA ASN A 99 18.77 -5.57 10.06
C ASN A 99 18.05 -4.27 9.67
N ARG A 100 17.16 -4.30 8.70
CA ARG A 100 16.33 -3.13 8.30
C ARG A 100 15.23 -2.80 9.30
N LEU A 101 14.85 -3.74 10.17
CA LEU A 101 13.80 -3.51 11.17
C LEU A 101 14.14 -2.39 12.15
N LYS A 102 15.41 -2.17 12.45
CA LYS A 102 15.84 -1.17 13.45
C LYS A 102 15.39 0.26 13.12
N ASP A 103 15.25 0.58 11.84
CA ASP A 103 14.87 1.91 11.35
C ASP A 103 13.40 1.97 10.88
N ALA A 104 12.71 0.81 10.81
CA ALA A 104 11.34 0.73 10.35
C ALA A 104 10.36 1.27 11.40
N SER A 105 9.45 2.14 10.98
CA SER A 105 8.32 2.60 11.77
C SER A 105 7.06 1.79 11.47
N ILE A 106 6.90 1.36 10.22
CA ILE A 106 5.78 0.55 9.75
C ILE A 106 6.30 -0.60 8.90
N VAL A 107 5.86 -1.81 9.21
CA VAL A 107 6.07 -2.99 8.36
C VAL A 107 4.73 -3.51 7.90
N TYR A 108 4.51 -3.53 6.58
CA TYR A 108 3.28 -4.04 6.01
C TYR A 108 3.46 -5.42 5.39
N PHE A 109 2.40 -6.21 5.45
CA PHE A 109 2.36 -7.57 4.95
C PHE A 109 1.46 -7.66 3.72
N HIS A 110 1.96 -8.28 2.66
CA HIS A 110 1.19 -8.55 1.44
C HIS A 110 1.44 -9.98 0.94
N GLY A 111 0.50 -10.47 0.14
CA GLY A 111 0.55 -11.85 -0.37
C GLY A 111 0.27 -12.89 0.72
N LYS A 112 0.98 -14.01 0.69
CA LYS A 112 0.79 -15.15 1.60
C LYS A 112 1.31 -14.92 3.02
N ASP A 113 2.36 -14.11 3.15
CA ASP A 113 2.97 -13.83 4.44
C ASP A 113 2.11 -12.83 5.21
N LYS A 114 1.68 -13.21 6.39
CA LYS A 114 0.85 -12.40 7.30
C LYS A 114 1.47 -12.42 8.70
N PRO A 115 1.18 -11.47 9.59
CA PRO A 115 1.75 -11.47 10.94
C PRO A 115 1.60 -12.81 11.66
N HIS A 116 0.43 -13.45 11.55
CA HIS A 116 0.17 -14.74 12.20
C HIS A 116 0.98 -15.91 11.59
N THR A 117 1.41 -15.83 10.32
CA THR A 117 2.23 -16.89 9.68
C THR A 117 3.71 -16.79 10.02
N VAL A 118 4.11 -15.70 10.65
CA VAL A 118 5.49 -15.41 11.11
C VAL A 118 5.52 -15.03 12.59
N ALA A 119 4.51 -15.48 13.33
CA ALA A 119 4.33 -15.18 14.75
C ALA A 119 5.41 -15.78 15.67
N ASP A 120 6.24 -16.68 15.17
CA ASP A 120 7.42 -17.20 15.83
C ASP A 120 8.56 -16.17 15.95
N GLN A 121 8.59 -15.17 15.08
CA GLN A 121 9.59 -14.10 15.11
C GLN A 121 9.37 -13.15 16.30
N GLN A 122 10.44 -12.91 17.07
CA GLN A 122 10.35 -12.13 18.32
C GLN A 122 9.76 -10.73 18.12
N TRP A 123 10.17 -10.00 17.09
CA TRP A 123 9.66 -8.65 16.81
C TRP A 123 8.15 -8.64 16.46
N VAL A 124 7.64 -9.74 15.86
CA VAL A 124 6.20 -9.87 15.60
C VAL A 124 5.45 -10.08 16.90
N LYS A 125 5.95 -10.93 17.80
CA LYS A 125 5.36 -11.14 19.14
C LYS A 125 5.29 -9.86 19.97
N GLU A 126 6.27 -8.99 19.84
CA GLU A 126 6.36 -7.73 20.58
C GLU A 126 5.42 -6.66 20.05
N ASN A 127 5.15 -6.64 18.75
CA ASN A 127 4.43 -5.56 18.07
C ASN A 127 3.05 -5.95 17.54
N TRP A 128 2.73 -7.23 17.46
CA TRP A 128 1.44 -7.73 17.00
C TRP A 128 0.68 -8.42 18.16
N ARG A 129 -0.39 -7.75 18.63
CA ARG A 129 -1.26 -8.25 19.71
C ARG A 129 -2.70 -8.36 19.27
#